data_4c39b6378942efdbfbad9d2f37cf9923
#
_entry.id   4c39b6378942efdbfbad9d2f37cf9923
#
_cell.length_a   1.000
_cell.length_b   1.000
_cell.length_c   1.000
_cell.angle_alpha   90.00
_cell.angle_beta   90.00
_cell.angle_gamma   90.00
#
_symmetry.space_group_name_H-M   'P 1'
#
loop_
_entity.id
_entity.type
_entity.pdbx_description
1 polymer ?
#
loop_
_entity_poly.entity_id
_entity_poly.type
_entity_poly.pdbx_seq_one_letter_code
_entity_poly.pdbx_strand_id
1 'polypeptide(L)'
;MPSLSPKKESERANLIGSKMNNIIRTNKANTNNYIFGRKRILIIGILSLIWWALTFITDKKIFTTDPLNMSSLPIDTDAVFLMQILSKIVLLGTIVGILCFISYGIRHRKLLFTFVIYFAIYLGILLLNYPGYFMSDDTIIFGYATRYYPVYWHNYLTSIYYMIGLSLFPASTGPIILNDLILAMVFSYIFYETDRLYTSKIKYVIVIAGLFPFVLLSAAMCFRPVLYAPFFLFFFAFLFFEKQKKASFSIPKSIMLSLLTALLCFWRSEGIVLILFCFVLIPTVYGLPKKTSQNDRIDRTGRRTDRFQWKQALCFIMVFIISFSLIKIPQSNGEKKYYGSDYLIISTIRPLSLIIHREQTYPGAEEDLANIDAVIDLDYISYETLSCSSYNRYNSDHNSGHFTETGADADTQKTFLKSAVRLIWNNLDLYIAERLQLLAVTNGYYDYNPAMVMNLKPVTTSEFLSFQADREYGKELVKGNARWHYESNQDILLFLFDHGGEAYLIILFFAAIFMLYTLSEKKLFYFFTFASLIAREAVIFLTAPASFIQYNYPMMFVTVFLLLVMFVSSCEDGFFRNIKDLLSKAASKQK
;
A
#
# COMPACT_ATOMS: atom_id res chain seq x y z
N MET A 1 -44.40 12.39 14.96
CA MET A 1 -43.96 10.99 15.13
C MET A 1 -44.70 10.44 16.34
N PRO A 2 -45.46 9.34 16.25
CA PRO A 2 -46.00 8.71 17.44
C PRO A 2 -44.85 8.08 18.22
N SER A 3 -44.65 8.56 19.44
CA SER A 3 -43.70 8.00 20.39
C SER A 3 -44.09 6.54 20.67
N LEU A 4 -43.16 5.62 20.44
CA LEU A 4 -43.30 4.25 20.90
C LEU A 4 -43.50 4.27 22.41
N SER A 5 -44.46 3.45 22.89
CA SER A 5 -44.72 3.41 24.32
C SER A 5 -43.46 3.07 25.10
N PRO A 6 -43.21 3.67 26.26
CA PRO A 6 -41.98 3.45 27.06
C PRO A 6 -41.69 1.97 27.35
N LYS A 7 -42.71 1.12 27.34
CA LYS A 7 -42.61 -0.31 27.55
C LYS A 7 -41.92 -1.04 26.39
N LYS A 8 -42.18 -0.61 25.13
CA LYS A 8 -41.52 -1.19 23.93
C LYS A 8 -40.07 -0.75 23.77
N GLU A 9 -39.69 0.45 24.23
CA GLU A 9 -38.30 0.89 24.27
C GLU A 9 -37.51 0.12 25.33
N SER A 10 -38.08 -0.10 26.52
CA SER A 10 -37.46 -0.90 27.58
C SER A 10 -37.26 -2.36 27.18
N GLU A 11 -38.24 -2.98 26.51
CA GLU A 11 -38.12 -4.35 26.01
C GLU A 11 -37.06 -4.46 24.91
N ARG A 12 -36.93 -3.47 24.01
CA ARG A 12 -35.88 -3.39 22.99
C ARG A 12 -34.49 -3.19 23.59
N ALA A 13 -34.37 -2.31 24.56
CA ALA A 13 -33.11 -2.07 25.27
C ALA A 13 -32.66 -3.34 26.03
N ASN A 14 -33.59 -4.07 26.64
CA ASN A 14 -33.32 -5.32 27.33
C ASN A 14 -32.97 -6.48 26.36
N LEU A 15 -33.59 -6.53 25.19
CA LEU A 15 -33.26 -7.53 24.16
C LEU A 15 -31.90 -7.29 23.52
N ILE A 16 -31.56 -6.03 23.27
CA ILE A 16 -30.23 -5.63 22.76
C ILE A 16 -29.18 -5.86 23.86
N GLY A 17 -29.49 -5.52 25.11
CA GLY A 17 -28.60 -5.75 26.24
C GLY A 17 -28.36 -7.23 26.52
N SER A 18 -29.38 -8.10 26.41
CA SER A 18 -29.24 -9.55 26.61
C SER A 18 -28.46 -10.21 25.45
N LYS A 19 -28.69 -9.81 24.18
CA LYS A 19 -27.91 -10.27 23.04
C LYS A 19 -26.45 -9.80 23.14
N MET A 20 -26.21 -8.56 23.53
CA MET A 20 -24.88 -8.01 23.74
C MET A 20 -24.14 -8.71 24.90
N ASN A 21 -24.86 -9.03 26.00
CA ASN A 21 -24.30 -9.78 27.12
C ASN A 21 -24.01 -11.25 26.74
N ASN A 22 -24.80 -11.88 25.90
CA ASN A 22 -24.49 -13.21 25.37
C ASN A 22 -23.29 -13.20 24.43
N ILE A 23 -23.17 -12.19 23.56
CA ILE A 23 -21.97 -12.00 22.73
C ILE A 23 -20.71 -11.71 23.59
N ILE A 24 -20.88 -10.91 24.65
CA ILE A 24 -19.78 -10.61 25.59
C ILE A 24 -19.43 -11.86 26.44
N ARG A 25 -20.41 -12.68 26.84
CA ARG A 25 -20.15 -13.93 27.59
C ARG A 25 -19.49 -14.99 26.71
N THR A 26 -19.93 -15.18 25.48
CA THR A 26 -19.26 -16.06 24.50
C THR A 26 -17.88 -15.56 24.13
N ASN A 27 -17.65 -14.25 24.04
CA ASN A 27 -16.32 -13.68 23.86
C ASN A 27 -15.44 -13.84 25.10
N LYS A 28 -15.98 -13.75 26.33
CA LYS A 28 -15.20 -13.94 27.57
C LYS A 28 -14.78 -15.40 27.81
N ALA A 29 -15.63 -16.36 27.44
CA ALA A 29 -15.28 -17.78 27.47
C ALA A 29 -14.21 -18.14 26.43
N ASN A 30 -14.15 -17.40 25.31
CA ASN A 30 -13.13 -17.60 24.27
C ASN A 30 -11.83 -16.82 24.47
N THR A 31 -11.81 -15.77 25.30
CA THR A 31 -10.57 -14.97 25.54
C THR A 31 -9.59 -15.65 26.50
N ASN A 32 -10.00 -16.66 27.25
CA ASN A 32 -9.09 -17.46 28.07
C ASN A 32 -8.44 -18.64 27.33
N ASN A 33 -8.86 -18.93 26.12
CA ASN A 33 -8.13 -19.84 25.25
C ASN A 33 -7.06 -19.05 24.49
N TYR A 34 -5.79 -19.16 24.93
CA TYR A 34 -4.62 -18.72 24.19
C TYR A 34 -4.83 -19.01 22.71
N ILE A 35 -4.61 -18.01 21.85
CA ILE A 35 -4.81 -18.08 20.38
C ILE A 35 -4.14 -19.35 19.84
N PHE A 36 -3.00 -19.73 20.44
CA PHE A 36 -2.32 -20.99 20.15
C PHE A 36 -1.92 -21.69 21.47
N GLY A 37 -2.35 -22.94 21.68
CA GLY A 37 -1.80 -23.79 22.75
C GLY A 37 -0.29 -24.02 22.53
N ARG A 38 0.48 -24.22 23.61
CA ARG A 38 1.94 -24.41 23.55
C ARG A 38 2.41 -25.43 22.50
N LYS A 39 1.68 -26.55 22.34
CA LYS A 39 1.98 -27.58 21.32
C LYS A 39 1.90 -27.04 19.89
N ARG A 40 0.95 -26.15 19.60
CA ARG A 40 0.80 -25.57 18.24
C ARG A 40 1.88 -24.55 17.94
N ILE A 41 2.25 -23.72 18.91
CA ILE A 41 3.37 -22.78 18.77
C ILE A 41 4.64 -23.55 18.43
N LEU A 42 4.88 -24.66 19.15
CA LEU A 42 6.04 -25.53 18.89
C LEU A 42 5.99 -26.14 17.48
N ILE A 43 4.83 -26.68 17.07
CA ILE A 43 4.66 -27.26 15.72
C ILE A 43 4.89 -26.18 14.63
N ILE A 44 4.28 -24.99 14.78
CA ILE A 44 4.49 -23.89 13.84
C ILE A 44 5.97 -23.52 13.77
N GLY A 45 6.64 -23.40 14.92
CA GLY A 45 8.07 -23.09 14.98
C GLY A 45 8.93 -24.14 14.25
N ILE A 46 8.69 -25.43 14.52
CA ILE A 46 9.43 -26.52 13.85
C ILE A 46 9.17 -26.51 12.34
N LEU A 47 7.91 -26.44 11.92
CA LEU A 47 7.56 -26.40 10.49
C LEU A 47 8.13 -25.17 9.79
N SER A 48 8.15 -24.01 10.46
CA SER A 48 8.76 -22.79 9.93
C SER A 48 10.26 -22.95 9.72
N LEU A 49 10.96 -23.56 10.66
CA LEU A 49 12.40 -23.80 10.56
C LEU A 49 12.71 -24.82 9.45
N ILE A 50 11.91 -25.88 9.33
CA ILE A 50 12.07 -26.86 8.25
C ILE A 50 11.86 -26.20 6.89
N TRP A 51 10.76 -25.48 6.70
CA TRP A 51 10.49 -24.80 5.42
C TRP A 51 11.59 -23.78 5.11
N TRP A 52 11.95 -22.95 6.08
CA TRP A 52 13.04 -22.00 5.93
C TRP A 52 14.37 -22.68 5.55
N ALA A 53 14.73 -23.80 6.18
CA ALA A 53 15.92 -24.56 5.82
C ALA A 53 15.85 -25.13 4.39
N LEU A 54 14.68 -25.60 3.96
CA LEU A 54 14.49 -26.10 2.59
C LEU A 54 14.71 -25.01 1.53
N THR A 55 14.42 -23.72 1.83
CA THR A 55 14.65 -22.64 0.86
C THR A 55 16.12 -22.49 0.49
N PHE A 56 17.06 -22.85 1.35
CA PHE A 56 18.50 -22.78 1.03
C PHE A 56 18.91 -23.72 -0.10
N ILE A 57 18.13 -24.80 -0.36
CA ILE A 57 18.37 -25.70 -1.47
C ILE A 57 18.02 -25.02 -2.80
N THR A 58 16.87 -24.34 -2.84
CA THR A 58 16.40 -23.60 -4.02
C THR A 58 17.17 -22.32 -4.25
N ASP A 59 17.61 -21.65 -3.18
CA ASP A 59 18.37 -20.41 -3.27
C ASP A 59 19.64 -20.56 -4.11
N LYS A 60 20.36 -21.67 -3.94
CA LYS A 60 21.58 -21.96 -4.73
C LYS A 60 21.34 -21.99 -6.24
N LYS A 61 20.10 -22.18 -6.67
CA LYS A 61 19.71 -22.23 -8.09
C LYS A 61 19.18 -20.89 -8.60
N ILE A 62 18.64 -20.05 -7.71
CA ILE A 62 17.99 -18.79 -8.05
C ILE A 62 18.95 -17.61 -7.88
N PHE A 63 19.64 -17.58 -6.74
CA PHE A 63 20.50 -16.46 -6.38
C PHE A 63 21.94 -16.71 -6.80
N THR A 64 22.60 -15.65 -7.23
CA THR A 64 24.02 -15.65 -7.58
C THR A 64 24.73 -14.49 -6.88
N THR A 65 26.02 -14.65 -6.66
CA THR A 65 26.91 -13.58 -6.20
C THR A 65 27.71 -12.97 -7.36
N ASP A 66 27.49 -13.43 -8.59
CA ASP A 66 28.17 -12.92 -9.75
C ASP A 66 27.81 -11.44 -9.95
N PRO A 67 28.77 -10.57 -10.28
CA PRO A 67 28.52 -9.16 -10.49
C PRO A 67 27.54 -8.97 -11.66
N LEU A 68 26.67 -7.97 -11.53
CA LEU A 68 25.92 -7.48 -12.67
C LEU A 68 26.89 -6.82 -13.64
N ASN A 69 26.85 -7.19 -14.92
CA ASN A 69 27.55 -6.51 -16.00
C ASN A 69 26.97 -5.10 -16.29
N MET A 70 26.33 -4.49 -15.32
CA MET A 70 25.86 -3.12 -15.38
C MET A 70 27.00 -2.23 -14.89
N SER A 71 27.61 -1.56 -15.81
CA SER A 71 28.83 -0.76 -15.71
C SER A 71 28.81 0.44 -14.74
N SER A 72 27.75 0.66 -13.99
CA SER A 72 27.57 1.90 -13.24
C SER A 72 27.46 1.75 -11.71
N LEU A 73 27.33 0.56 -11.15
CA LEU A 73 27.21 0.41 -9.70
C LEU A 73 28.42 -0.33 -9.11
N PRO A 74 29.18 0.32 -8.21
CA PRO A 74 30.26 -0.34 -7.49
C PRO A 74 29.67 -1.47 -6.62
N ILE A 75 30.29 -2.64 -6.68
CA ILE A 75 29.92 -3.80 -5.86
C ILE A 75 30.18 -3.47 -4.40
N ASP A 76 29.11 -3.37 -3.61
CA ASP A 76 29.18 -3.25 -2.16
C ASP A 76 28.95 -4.62 -1.53
N THR A 77 30.05 -5.32 -1.23
CA THR A 77 30.00 -6.67 -0.64
C THR A 77 29.32 -6.67 0.72
N ASP A 78 29.44 -5.59 1.49
CA ASP A 78 28.81 -5.47 2.81
C ASP A 78 27.30 -5.30 2.68
N ALA A 79 26.85 -4.51 1.71
CA ALA A 79 25.41 -4.37 1.42
C ALA A 79 24.80 -5.69 0.96
N VAL A 80 25.47 -6.44 0.08
CA VAL A 80 25.04 -7.77 -0.37
C VAL A 80 24.92 -8.74 0.81
N PHE A 81 25.95 -8.83 1.66
CA PHE A 81 25.94 -9.69 2.83
C PHE A 81 24.81 -9.32 3.81
N LEU A 82 24.61 -8.03 4.05
CA LEU A 82 23.50 -7.54 4.88
C LEU A 82 22.15 -7.94 4.29
N MET A 83 21.96 -7.79 2.97
CA MET A 83 20.73 -8.17 2.29
C MET A 83 20.47 -9.67 2.34
N GLN A 84 21.50 -10.51 2.23
CA GLN A 84 21.37 -11.96 2.44
C GLN A 84 20.82 -12.27 3.82
N ILE A 85 21.38 -11.69 4.88
CA ILE A 85 20.93 -11.93 6.26
C ILE A 85 19.52 -11.40 6.46
N LEU A 86 19.24 -10.15 6.09
CA LEU A 86 17.94 -9.51 6.28
C LEU A 86 16.84 -10.25 5.53
N SER A 87 17.07 -10.63 4.27
CA SER A 87 16.08 -11.38 3.49
C SER A 87 15.74 -12.71 4.14
N LYS A 88 16.71 -13.42 4.74
CA LYS A 88 16.47 -14.69 5.43
C LYS A 88 15.76 -14.53 6.76
N ILE A 89 16.04 -13.48 7.52
CA ILE A 89 15.30 -13.17 8.75
C ILE A 89 13.83 -12.84 8.42
N VAL A 90 13.60 -11.96 7.44
CA VAL A 90 12.24 -11.56 7.05
C VAL A 90 11.49 -12.74 6.42
N LEU A 91 12.17 -13.57 5.63
CA LEU A 91 11.62 -14.82 5.07
C LEU A 91 11.11 -15.76 6.19
N LEU A 92 11.92 -15.98 7.24
CA LEU A 92 11.49 -16.79 8.39
C LEU A 92 10.23 -16.19 9.04
N GLY A 93 10.22 -14.87 9.26
CA GLY A 93 9.05 -14.16 9.78
C GLY A 93 7.81 -14.32 8.89
N THR A 94 8.00 -14.25 7.57
CA THR A 94 6.92 -14.44 6.58
C THR A 94 6.37 -15.88 6.64
N ILE A 95 7.22 -16.88 6.68
CA ILE A 95 6.81 -18.30 6.81
C ILE A 95 6.03 -18.52 8.10
N VAL A 96 6.53 -17.99 9.24
CA VAL A 96 5.80 -18.04 10.52
C VAL A 96 4.43 -17.39 10.39
N GLY A 97 4.34 -16.21 9.78
CA GLY A 97 3.08 -15.51 9.54
C GLY A 97 2.08 -16.33 8.73
N ILE A 98 2.53 -16.92 7.63
CA ILE A 98 1.71 -17.78 6.77
C ILE A 98 1.20 -19.01 7.55
N LEU A 99 2.07 -19.71 8.27
CA LEU A 99 1.68 -20.89 9.05
C LEU A 99 0.76 -20.54 10.22
N CYS A 100 0.97 -19.39 10.86
CA CYS A 100 0.05 -18.86 11.88
C CYS A 100 -1.33 -18.59 11.28
N PHE A 101 -1.40 -17.94 10.11
CA PHE A 101 -2.66 -17.68 9.42
C PHE A 101 -3.39 -18.97 9.05
N ILE A 102 -2.70 -19.93 8.45
CA ILE A 102 -3.26 -21.26 8.11
C ILE A 102 -3.76 -21.97 9.37
N SER A 103 -2.94 -22.03 10.42
CA SER A 103 -3.31 -22.67 11.69
C SER A 103 -4.52 -22.01 12.35
N TYR A 104 -4.66 -20.68 12.23
CA TYR A 104 -5.84 -19.95 12.68
C TYR A 104 -7.04 -20.26 11.78
N GLY A 105 -6.85 -20.28 10.46
CA GLY A 105 -7.87 -20.57 9.46
C GLY A 105 -8.47 -22.01 9.57
N ILE A 106 -7.65 -23.00 9.93
CA ILE A 106 -8.14 -24.37 10.20
C ILE A 106 -9.18 -24.40 11.33
N ARG A 107 -9.04 -23.54 12.34
CA ARG A 107 -10.07 -23.37 13.39
C ARG A 107 -11.27 -22.56 12.92
N HIS A 108 -11.06 -21.65 12.02
CA HIS A 108 -12.05 -20.72 11.50
C HIS A 108 -12.30 -21.01 10.02
N ARG A 109 -13.02 -22.12 9.75
CA ARG A 109 -13.20 -22.67 8.41
C ARG A 109 -13.67 -21.64 7.36
N LYS A 110 -14.51 -20.68 7.77
CA LYS A 110 -14.95 -19.60 6.87
C LYS A 110 -13.78 -18.74 6.38
N LEU A 111 -12.84 -18.38 7.29
CA LEU A 111 -11.65 -17.64 6.93
C LEU A 111 -10.80 -18.41 5.91
N LEU A 112 -10.53 -19.69 6.21
CA LEU A 112 -9.71 -20.53 5.34
C LEU A 112 -10.39 -20.75 3.98
N PHE A 113 -11.71 -21.02 3.97
CA PHE A 113 -12.46 -21.23 2.74
C PHE A 113 -12.44 -19.97 1.85
N THR A 114 -12.68 -18.79 2.43
CA THR A 114 -12.66 -17.53 1.69
C THR A 114 -11.25 -17.20 1.19
N PHE A 115 -10.22 -17.51 1.99
CA PHE A 115 -8.83 -17.39 1.57
C PHE A 115 -8.53 -18.24 0.33
N VAL A 116 -8.93 -19.50 0.34
CA VAL A 116 -8.71 -20.41 -0.79
C VAL A 116 -9.41 -19.90 -2.05
N ILE A 117 -10.64 -19.38 -1.91
CA ILE A 117 -11.39 -18.81 -3.05
C ILE A 117 -10.65 -17.59 -3.63
N TYR A 118 -10.29 -16.59 -2.81
CA TYR A 118 -9.59 -15.42 -3.30
C TYR A 118 -8.24 -15.79 -3.92
N PHE A 119 -7.48 -16.64 -3.24
CA PHE A 119 -6.19 -17.08 -3.76
C PHE A 119 -6.32 -17.81 -5.10
N ALA A 120 -7.33 -18.66 -5.25
CA ALA A 120 -7.61 -19.34 -6.52
C ALA A 120 -8.01 -18.36 -7.63
N ILE A 121 -8.80 -17.32 -7.32
CA ILE A 121 -9.17 -16.28 -8.28
C ILE A 121 -7.93 -15.50 -8.72
N TYR A 122 -7.11 -15.01 -7.78
CA TYR A 122 -5.91 -14.23 -8.07
C TYR A 122 -4.88 -15.06 -8.84
N LEU A 123 -4.63 -16.28 -8.40
CA LEU A 123 -3.77 -17.21 -9.14
C LEU A 123 -4.33 -17.49 -10.55
N GLY A 124 -5.65 -17.60 -10.70
CA GLY A 124 -6.30 -17.73 -12.01
C GLY A 124 -6.04 -16.52 -12.92
N ILE A 125 -6.14 -15.31 -12.39
CA ILE A 125 -5.80 -14.07 -13.12
C ILE A 125 -4.32 -14.06 -13.51
N LEU A 126 -3.41 -14.44 -12.60
CA LEU A 126 -1.99 -14.56 -12.91
C LEU A 126 -1.73 -15.61 -13.99
N LEU A 127 -2.36 -16.76 -13.91
CA LEU A 127 -2.19 -17.82 -14.91
C LEU A 127 -2.70 -17.42 -16.30
N LEU A 128 -3.80 -16.67 -16.36
CA LEU A 128 -4.31 -16.09 -17.61
C LEU A 128 -3.34 -15.08 -18.22
N ASN A 129 -2.58 -14.38 -17.38
CA ASN A 129 -1.64 -13.32 -17.78
C ASN A 129 -0.16 -13.74 -17.54
N TYR A 130 0.11 -15.05 -17.53
CA TYR A 130 1.42 -15.58 -17.22
C TYR A 130 2.51 -15.11 -18.20
N PRO A 131 3.69 -14.67 -17.74
CA PRO A 131 4.21 -14.73 -16.36
C PRO A 131 3.83 -13.53 -15.47
N GLY A 132 2.86 -12.74 -15.84
CA GLY A 132 2.48 -11.49 -15.20
C GLY A 132 3.07 -10.28 -15.90
N TYR A 133 2.78 -9.11 -15.34
CA TYR A 133 3.22 -7.83 -15.90
C TYR A 133 4.34 -7.25 -15.04
N PHE A 134 5.43 -6.92 -15.70
CA PHE A 134 6.60 -6.30 -15.11
C PHE A 134 6.80 -4.95 -15.77
N MET A 135 6.92 -3.92 -14.96
CA MET A 135 7.36 -2.61 -15.43
C MET A 135 8.88 -2.64 -15.66
N SER A 136 9.41 -1.66 -16.39
CA SER A 136 10.86 -1.57 -16.59
C SER A 136 11.64 -1.61 -15.28
N ASP A 137 11.14 -0.92 -14.25
CA ASP A 137 11.76 -0.91 -12.92
C ASP A 137 11.72 -2.28 -12.26
N ASP A 138 10.64 -3.04 -12.46
CA ASP A 138 10.47 -4.37 -11.85
C ASP A 138 11.49 -5.37 -12.41
N THR A 139 11.80 -5.28 -13.70
CA THR A 139 12.83 -6.15 -14.32
C THR A 139 14.21 -5.84 -13.76
N ILE A 140 14.51 -4.57 -13.54
CA ILE A 140 15.77 -4.14 -12.90
C ILE A 140 15.82 -4.66 -11.45
N ILE A 141 14.76 -4.42 -10.66
CA ILE A 141 14.69 -4.91 -9.27
C ILE A 141 14.84 -6.43 -9.22
N PHE A 142 14.23 -7.15 -10.16
CA PHE A 142 14.33 -8.60 -10.25
C PHE A 142 15.78 -9.04 -10.45
N GLY A 143 16.50 -8.45 -11.42
CA GLY A 143 17.90 -8.72 -11.68
C GLY A 143 18.79 -8.43 -10.46
N TYR A 144 18.54 -7.34 -9.75
CA TYR A 144 19.25 -6.99 -8.51
C TYR A 144 18.91 -7.97 -7.37
N ALA A 145 17.63 -8.30 -7.18
CA ALA A 145 17.20 -9.19 -6.12
C ALA A 145 17.82 -10.60 -6.25
N THR A 146 17.95 -11.12 -7.47
CA THR A 146 18.61 -12.42 -7.72
C THR A 146 20.10 -12.43 -7.38
N ARG A 147 20.70 -11.26 -7.12
CA ARG A 147 22.11 -11.07 -6.74
C ARG A 147 22.27 -10.52 -5.33
N TYR A 148 21.19 -10.42 -4.57
CA TYR A 148 21.15 -9.81 -3.25
C TYR A 148 21.54 -8.32 -3.23
N TYR A 149 21.38 -7.59 -4.35
CA TYR A 149 21.62 -6.16 -4.37
C TYR A 149 20.40 -5.37 -3.90
N PRO A 150 20.59 -4.36 -3.05
CA PRO A 150 19.54 -3.43 -2.69
C PRO A 150 19.30 -2.40 -3.80
N VAL A 151 18.05 -2.16 -4.14
CA VAL A 151 17.64 -1.06 -5.03
C VAL A 151 17.14 0.10 -4.20
N TYR A 152 17.95 1.14 -4.04
CA TYR A 152 17.62 2.22 -3.12
C TYR A 152 16.62 3.23 -3.69
N TRP A 153 16.53 3.47 -5.02
CA TRP A 153 15.50 4.37 -5.56
C TRP A 153 14.07 3.84 -5.39
N HIS A 154 13.92 2.51 -5.30
CA HIS A 154 12.65 1.85 -5.00
C HIS A 154 12.47 1.49 -3.53
N ASN A 155 13.39 1.88 -2.67
CA ASN A 155 13.58 1.38 -1.33
C ASN A 155 14.02 -0.10 -1.30
N TYR A 156 15.08 -0.38 -0.58
CA TYR A 156 15.67 -1.73 -0.49
C TYR A 156 14.70 -2.80 0.05
N LEU A 157 13.62 -2.39 0.74
CA LEU A 157 12.54 -3.29 1.17
C LEU A 157 11.86 -3.97 -0.04
N THR A 158 11.81 -3.29 -1.19
CA THR A 158 11.27 -3.90 -2.42
C THR A 158 12.17 -5.04 -2.88
N SER A 159 13.50 -4.87 -2.86
CA SER A 159 14.44 -5.96 -3.15
C SER A 159 14.25 -7.14 -2.19
N ILE A 160 14.11 -6.87 -0.88
CA ILE A 160 13.82 -7.92 0.12
C ILE A 160 12.52 -8.64 -0.20
N TYR A 161 11.46 -7.92 -0.58
CA TYR A 161 10.18 -8.52 -0.96
C TYR A 161 10.35 -9.49 -2.13
N TYR A 162 11.09 -9.08 -3.17
CA TYR A 162 11.39 -9.95 -4.31
C TYR A 162 12.20 -11.19 -3.90
N MET A 163 13.22 -11.01 -3.07
CA MET A 163 14.02 -12.13 -2.54
C MET A 163 13.14 -13.13 -1.77
N ILE A 164 12.20 -12.65 -0.97
CA ILE A 164 11.24 -13.51 -0.24
C ILE A 164 10.34 -14.25 -1.21
N GLY A 165 9.76 -13.54 -2.19
CA GLY A 165 8.90 -14.13 -3.22
C GLY A 165 9.61 -15.24 -3.97
N LEU A 166 10.85 -14.99 -4.41
CA LEU A 166 11.68 -15.96 -5.13
C LEU A 166 12.09 -17.16 -4.25
N SER A 167 12.38 -16.94 -2.96
CA SER A 167 12.72 -18.03 -2.04
C SER A 167 11.53 -18.93 -1.71
N LEU A 168 10.32 -18.37 -1.63
CA LEU A 168 9.09 -19.12 -1.35
C LEU A 168 8.54 -19.84 -2.60
N PHE A 169 8.58 -19.13 -3.72
CA PHE A 169 8.06 -19.56 -5.00
C PHE A 169 9.17 -19.39 -6.04
N PRO A 170 9.98 -20.45 -6.28
CA PRO A 170 11.19 -20.36 -7.10
C PRO A 170 10.86 -20.26 -8.60
N ALA A 171 10.17 -19.21 -8.98
CA ALA A 171 9.78 -18.87 -10.35
C ALA A 171 9.85 -17.35 -10.54
N SER A 172 9.91 -16.89 -11.78
CA SER A 172 9.86 -15.46 -12.12
C SER A 172 8.61 -14.77 -11.56
N THR A 173 7.51 -15.50 -11.48
CA THR A 173 6.24 -15.08 -10.86
C THR A 173 6.24 -15.07 -9.33
N GLY A 174 7.33 -15.50 -8.69
CA GLY A 174 7.40 -15.65 -7.23
C GLY A 174 6.96 -14.41 -6.44
N PRO A 175 7.43 -13.20 -6.76
CA PRO A 175 6.97 -11.98 -6.10
C PRO A 175 5.47 -11.71 -6.30
N ILE A 176 4.91 -12.05 -7.46
CA ILE A 176 3.48 -11.88 -7.77
C ILE A 176 2.66 -12.88 -6.96
N ILE A 177 3.06 -14.16 -6.93
CA ILE A 177 2.36 -15.20 -6.13
C ILE A 177 2.37 -14.83 -4.63
N LEU A 178 3.46 -14.25 -4.13
CA LEU A 178 3.51 -13.74 -2.77
C LEU A 178 2.50 -12.60 -2.56
N ASN A 179 2.36 -11.70 -3.54
CA ASN A 179 1.36 -10.63 -3.49
C ASN A 179 -0.07 -11.21 -3.47
N ASP A 180 -0.36 -12.18 -4.33
CA ASP A 180 -1.65 -12.87 -4.38
C ASP A 180 -2.01 -13.53 -3.06
N LEU A 181 -1.02 -14.16 -2.43
CA LEU A 181 -1.19 -14.78 -1.11
C LEU A 181 -1.53 -13.72 -0.06
N ILE A 182 -0.84 -12.59 -0.04
CA ILE A 182 -1.08 -11.49 0.91
C ILE A 182 -2.45 -10.85 0.64
N LEU A 183 -2.80 -10.57 -0.63
CA LEU A 183 -4.12 -10.06 -1.02
C LEU A 183 -5.24 -10.99 -0.52
N ALA A 184 -5.11 -12.29 -0.78
CA ALA A 184 -6.09 -13.29 -0.34
C ALA A 184 -6.20 -13.35 1.19
N MET A 185 -5.08 -13.25 1.92
CA MET A 185 -5.09 -13.18 3.38
C MET A 185 -5.83 -11.94 3.90
N VAL A 186 -5.60 -10.78 3.30
CA VAL A 186 -6.21 -9.51 3.73
C VAL A 186 -7.70 -9.51 3.43
N PHE A 187 -8.13 -9.86 2.21
CA PHE A 187 -9.56 -9.86 1.87
C PHE A 187 -10.35 -10.96 2.60
N SER A 188 -9.75 -12.12 2.84
CA SER A 188 -10.38 -13.15 3.68
C SER A 188 -10.51 -12.72 5.14
N TYR A 189 -9.52 -12.00 5.68
CA TYR A 189 -9.61 -11.39 7.01
C TYR A 189 -10.74 -10.36 7.09
N ILE A 190 -10.84 -9.47 6.10
CA ILE A 190 -11.91 -8.48 5.99
C ILE A 190 -13.29 -9.16 5.96
N PHE A 191 -13.46 -10.15 5.11
CA PHE A 191 -14.70 -10.93 5.02
C PHE A 191 -15.03 -11.59 6.36
N TYR A 192 -14.08 -12.30 6.96
CA TYR A 192 -14.27 -13.03 8.20
C TYR A 192 -14.68 -12.12 9.36
N GLU A 193 -14.03 -10.96 9.50
CA GLU A 193 -14.37 -10.01 10.55
C GLU A 193 -15.71 -9.31 10.30
N THR A 194 -16.05 -9.04 9.04
CA THR A 194 -17.37 -8.51 8.66
C THR A 194 -18.47 -9.53 8.94
N ASP A 195 -18.25 -10.80 8.61
CA ASP A 195 -19.21 -11.88 8.91
C ASP A 195 -19.48 -12.05 10.41
N ARG A 196 -18.49 -11.78 11.25
CA ARG A 196 -18.61 -11.84 12.72
C ARG A 196 -19.32 -10.63 13.32
N LEU A 197 -19.17 -9.46 12.72
CA LEU A 197 -19.70 -8.21 13.28
C LEU A 197 -21.15 -7.98 12.88
N TYR A 198 -21.53 -8.34 11.67
CA TYR A 198 -22.85 -8.03 11.10
C TYR A 198 -23.69 -9.27 10.93
N THR A 199 -25.01 -9.14 11.18
CA THR A 199 -25.98 -10.25 11.10
C THR A 199 -26.75 -10.27 9.78
N SER A 200 -26.89 -9.11 9.13
CA SER A 200 -27.58 -8.98 7.85
C SER A 200 -26.88 -9.76 6.73
N LYS A 201 -27.63 -10.37 5.82
CA LYS A 201 -27.10 -11.03 4.62
C LYS A 201 -26.37 -10.05 3.68
N ILE A 202 -26.67 -8.76 3.75
CA ILE A 202 -26.03 -7.72 2.96
C ILE A 202 -24.52 -7.66 3.23
N LYS A 203 -24.05 -8.14 4.39
CA LYS A 203 -22.61 -8.25 4.70
C LYS A 203 -21.79 -8.99 3.63
N TYR A 204 -22.41 -9.89 2.86
CA TYR A 204 -21.70 -10.59 1.78
C TYR A 204 -21.29 -9.69 0.61
N VAL A 205 -21.83 -8.48 0.51
CA VAL A 205 -21.40 -7.46 -0.46
C VAL A 205 -19.91 -7.11 -0.27
N ILE A 206 -19.36 -7.29 0.93
CA ILE A 206 -17.94 -7.04 1.20
C ILE A 206 -17.00 -7.91 0.35
N VAL A 207 -17.49 -9.06 -0.15
CA VAL A 207 -16.72 -9.93 -1.07
C VAL A 207 -16.32 -9.17 -2.33
N ILE A 208 -17.16 -8.24 -2.78
CA ILE A 208 -16.90 -7.45 -3.98
C ILE A 208 -15.62 -6.62 -3.82
N ALA A 209 -15.24 -6.21 -2.59
CA ALA A 209 -14.03 -5.42 -2.37
C ALA A 209 -12.77 -6.08 -2.95
N GLY A 210 -12.65 -7.41 -2.86
CA GLY A 210 -11.53 -8.17 -3.40
C GLY A 210 -11.68 -8.53 -4.89
N LEU A 211 -12.77 -8.14 -5.53
CA LEU A 211 -13.07 -8.44 -6.94
C LEU A 211 -13.11 -7.18 -7.82
N PHE A 212 -12.81 -6.02 -7.27
CA PHE A 212 -12.72 -4.80 -8.08
C PHE A 212 -11.64 -4.94 -9.15
N PRO A 213 -11.83 -4.36 -10.35
CA PRO A 213 -10.90 -4.48 -11.48
C PRO A 213 -9.45 -4.15 -11.11
N PHE A 214 -9.20 -3.06 -10.36
CA PHE A 214 -7.86 -2.69 -9.92
C PHE A 214 -7.24 -3.67 -8.90
N VAL A 215 -8.06 -4.43 -8.14
CA VAL A 215 -7.57 -5.50 -7.25
C VAL A 215 -7.19 -6.73 -8.08
N LEU A 216 -8.04 -7.12 -9.03
CA LEU A 216 -7.76 -8.23 -9.95
C LEU A 216 -6.52 -7.95 -10.80
N LEU A 217 -6.37 -6.71 -11.27
CA LEU A 217 -5.18 -6.29 -11.99
C LEU A 217 -3.92 -6.39 -11.13
N SER A 218 -4.02 -6.04 -9.84
CA SER A 218 -2.93 -6.15 -8.88
C SER A 218 -2.43 -7.59 -8.70
N ALA A 219 -3.28 -8.58 -8.96
CA ALA A 219 -2.92 -10.00 -8.88
C ALA A 219 -2.02 -10.49 -10.03
N ALA A 220 -1.83 -9.69 -11.07
CA ALA A 220 -0.92 -10.01 -12.17
C ALA A 220 0.36 -9.15 -12.16
N MET A 221 0.63 -8.40 -11.08
CA MET A 221 1.69 -7.40 -11.01
C MET A 221 2.52 -7.51 -9.73
N CYS A 222 3.78 -7.08 -9.81
CA CYS A 222 4.66 -6.94 -8.64
C CYS A 222 5.21 -5.51 -8.47
N PHE A 223 4.65 -4.53 -9.16
CA PHE A 223 5.07 -3.14 -9.04
C PHE A 223 4.91 -2.62 -7.59
N ARG A 224 5.90 -1.89 -7.10
CA ARG A 224 5.98 -1.45 -5.69
C ARG A 224 4.68 -0.86 -5.10
N PRO A 225 3.93 0.05 -5.77
CA PRO A 225 2.65 0.54 -5.25
C PRO A 225 1.60 -0.55 -5.07
N VAL A 226 1.62 -1.54 -5.95
CA VAL A 226 0.73 -2.71 -5.91
C VAL A 226 1.06 -3.58 -4.71
N LEU A 227 2.35 -3.84 -4.47
CA LEU A 227 2.82 -4.61 -3.30
C LEU A 227 2.51 -3.90 -1.97
N TYR A 228 2.53 -2.58 -1.98
CA TYR A 228 2.25 -1.75 -0.81
C TYR A 228 0.76 -1.74 -0.43
N ALA A 229 -0.13 -1.77 -1.42
CA ALA A 229 -1.58 -1.59 -1.25
C ALA A 229 -2.24 -2.59 -0.27
N PRO A 230 -1.94 -3.89 -0.28
CA PRO A 230 -2.53 -4.84 0.67
C PRO A 230 -2.16 -4.57 2.12
N PHE A 231 -0.91 -4.16 2.40
CA PHE A 231 -0.48 -3.80 3.75
C PHE A 231 -1.15 -2.51 4.23
N PHE A 232 -1.32 -1.56 3.32
CA PHE A 232 -2.03 -0.31 3.60
C PHE A 232 -3.50 -0.57 3.90
N LEU A 233 -4.16 -1.41 3.10
CA LEU A 233 -5.53 -1.86 3.36
C LEU A 233 -5.65 -2.61 4.69
N PHE A 234 -4.72 -3.53 4.98
CA PHE A 234 -4.72 -4.28 6.23
C PHE A 234 -4.62 -3.37 7.45
N PHE A 235 -3.76 -2.34 7.40
CA PHE A 235 -3.63 -1.36 8.48
C PHE A 235 -4.97 -0.70 8.82
N PHE A 236 -5.66 -0.13 7.82
CA PHE A 236 -6.94 0.55 8.05
C PHE A 236 -8.07 -0.43 8.40
N ALA A 237 -8.13 -1.58 7.76
CA ALA A 237 -9.11 -2.60 8.07
C ALA A 237 -8.94 -3.13 9.51
N PHE A 238 -7.71 -3.37 9.93
CA PHE A 238 -7.41 -3.78 11.29
C PHE A 238 -7.88 -2.72 12.30
N LEU A 239 -7.51 -1.46 12.11
CA LEU A 239 -7.94 -0.36 12.99
C LEU A 239 -9.46 -0.21 13.02
N PHE A 240 -10.12 -0.34 11.86
CA PHE A 240 -11.57 -0.32 11.76
C PHE A 240 -12.21 -1.42 12.61
N PHE A 241 -11.79 -2.67 12.44
CA PHE A 241 -12.37 -3.79 13.20
C PHE A 241 -12.05 -3.71 14.70
N GLU A 242 -10.88 -3.27 15.08
CA GLU A 242 -10.53 -3.01 16.49
C GLU A 242 -11.45 -1.94 17.11
N LYS A 243 -11.74 -0.87 16.37
CA LYS A 243 -12.69 0.18 16.76
C LYS A 243 -14.09 -0.38 16.97
N GLN A 244 -14.59 -1.17 16.01
CA GLN A 244 -15.94 -1.77 16.09
C GLN A 244 -16.07 -2.74 17.26
N LYS A 245 -15.03 -3.52 17.53
CA LYS A 245 -14.98 -4.46 18.66
C LYS A 245 -14.78 -3.78 20.01
N LYS A 246 -14.49 -2.49 20.04
CA LYS A 246 -14.04 -1.78 21.25
C LYS A 246 -12.89 -2.53 21.95
N ALA A 247 -11.95 -2.98 21.15
CA ALA A 247 -10.88 -3.84 21.62
C ALA A 247 -9.86 -3.08 22.49
N SER A 248 -9.22 -3.78 23.43
CA SER A 248 -8.14 -3.20 24.24
C SER A 248 -6.83 -3.14 23.46
N PHE A 249 -6.02 -2.13 23.72
CA PHE A 249 -4.68 -1.99 23.16
C PHE A 249 -3.72 -2.87 23.97
N SER A 250 -3.23 -3.95 23.37
CA SER A 250 -2.29 -4.89 24.01
C SER A 250 -0.87 -4.72 23.47
N ILE A 251 0.15 -5.20 24.20
CA ILE A 251 1.55 -5.14 23.76
C ILE A 251 1.78 -5.81 22.40
N PRO A 252 1.26 -7.02 22.10
CA PRO A 252 1.42 -7.61 20.77
C PRO A 252 0.82 -6.76 19.64
N LYS A 253 -0.35 -6.15 19.87
CA LYS A 253 -0.96 -5.23 18.90
C LYS A 253 -0.13 -3.96 18.72
N SER A 254 0.42 -3.44 19.81
CA SER A 254 1.31 -2.29 19.81
C SER A 254 2.54 -2.56 18.93
N ILE A 255 3.21 -3.70 19.13
CA ILE A 255 4.36 -4.11 18.32
C ILE A 255 3.97 -4.27 16.85
N MET A 256 2.90 -5.02 16.57
CA MET A 256 2.43 -5.25 15.20
C MET A 256 2.09 -3.94 14.47
N LEU A 257 1.34 -3.05 15.12
CA LEU A 257 0.98 -1.75 14.54
C LEU A 257 2.21 -0.85 14.34
N SER A 258 3.18 -0.88 15.26
CA SER A 258 4.44 -0.13 15.10
C SER A 258 5.22 -0.58 13.89
N LEU A 259 5.44 -1.90 13.75
CA LEU A 259 6.15 -2.48 12.61
C LEU A 259 5.45 -2.16 11.29
N LEU A 260 4.11 -2.32 11.26
CA LEU A 260 3.31 -2.04 10.08
C LEU A 260 3.32 -0.55 9.74
N THR A 261 3.20 0.32 10.74
CA THR A 261 3.30 1.79 10.54
C THR A 261 4.67 2.19 9.99
N ALA A 262 5.76 1.67 10.57
CA ALA A 262 7.11 1.94 10.09
C ALA A 262 7.30 1.45 8.66
N LEU A 263 6.84 0.25 8.34
CA LEU A 263 6.85 -0.29 6.98
C LEU A 263 6.11 0.65 6.02
N LEU A 264 4.88 1.04 6.35
CA LEU A 264 4.04 1.88 5.48
C LEU A 264 4.58 3.31 5.34
N CYS A 265 5.19 3.86 6.39
CA CYS A 265 5.75 5.21 6.32
C CYS A 265 7.02 5.31 5.47
N PHE A 266 7.79 4.23 5.36
CA PHE A 266 9.13 4.30 4.78
C PHE A 266 9.34 3.45 3.53
N TRP A 267 8.45 2.51 3.23
CA TRP A 267 8.52 1.78 1.98
C TRP A 267 8.23 2.69 0.77
N ARG A 268 7.35 3.68 0.97
CA ARG A 268 7.03 4.69 -0.05
C ARG A 268 7.11 6.09 0.53
N SER A 269 7.60 7.03 -0.29
CA SER A 269 7.81 8.43 0.15
C SER A 269 6.54 9.11 0.64
N GLU A 270 5.41 8.89 -0.03
CA GLU A 270 4.12 9.46 0.36
C GLU A 270 3.54 8.81 1.64
N GLY A 271 4.07 7.67 2.04
CA GLY A 271 3.71 7.02 3.31
C GLY A 271 4.04 7.84 4.55
N ILE A 272 4.95 8.80 4.44
CA ILE A 272 5.34 9.69 5.55
C ILE A 272 4.15 10.43 6.17
N VAL A 273 3.11 10.69 5.37
CA VAL A 273 1.86 11.28 5.83
C VAL A 273 1.22 10.48 6.97
N LEU A 274 1.36 9.15 6.96
CA LEU A 274 0.81 8.29 8.01
C LEU A 274 1.41 8.57 9.38
N ILE A 275 2.64 9.09 9.48
CA ILE A 275 3.24 9.45 10.77
C ILE A 275 2.32 10.41 11.53
N LEU A 276 1.88 11.48 10.85
CA LEU A 276 1.01 12.49 11.45
C LEU A 276 -0.34 11.89 11.87
N PHE A 277 -0.91 11.05 11.01
CA PHE A 277 -2.24 10.49 11.25
C PHE A 277 -2.25 9.33 12.25
N CYS A 278 -1.20 8.53 12.36
CA CYS A 278 -1.14 7.42 13.31
C CYS A 278 -1.25 7.89 14.76
N PHE A 279 -0.64 9.03 15.11
CA PHE A 279 -0.73 9.62 16.44
C PHE A 279 -2.15 10.07 16.81
N VAL A 280 -3.04 10.23 15.84
CA VAL A 280 -4.45 10.56 16.05
C VAL A 280 -5.34 9.33 15.89
N LEU A 281 -5.12 8.53 14.86
CA LEU A 281 -5.94 7.34 14.56
C LEU A 281 -5.90 6.31 15.69
N ILE A 282 -4.72 5.96 16.18
CA ILE A 282 -4.58 4.94 17.24
C ILE A 282 -5.31 5.36 18.53
N PRO A 283 -5.17 6.59 19.07
CA PRO A 283 -5.98 7.06 20.17
C PRO A 283 -7.49 7.09 19.90
N THR A 284 -7.93 7.39 18.67
CA THR A 284 -9.38 7.36 18.35
C THR A 284 -9.94 5.94 18.35
N VAL A 285 -9.13 4.91 18.12
CA VAL A 285 -9.52 3.50 18.18
C VAL A 285 -9.54 2.99 19.60
N TYR A 286 -8.47 3.22 20.36
CA TYR A 286 -8.26 2.61 21.69
C TYR A 286 -8.58 3.53 22.87
N GLY A 287 -9.00 4.74 22.59
CA GLY A 287 -9.38 5.74 23.60
C GLY A 287 -8.29 6.79 23.85
N LEU A 288 -8.73 8.01 24.11
CA LEU A 288 -7.86 9.10 24.56
C LEU A 288 -7.66 9.01 26.08
N PRO A 289 -6.50 9.48 26.59
CA PRO A 289 -6.30 9.56 28.05
C PRO A 289 -7.33 10.52 28.65
N LYS A 290 -8.39 9.99 29.24
CA LYS A 290 -9.31 10.81 30.02
C LYS A 290 -8.61 11.22 31.31
N LYS A 291 -8.58 12.52 31.62
CA LYS A 291 -8.30 13.01 32.96
C LYS A 291 -9.32 12.35 33.89
N THR A 292 -8.90 11.35 34.64
CA THR A 292 -9.76 10.65 35.59
C THR A 292 -10.10 11.63 36.70
N SER A 293 -11.34 12.07 36.77
CA SER A 293 -11.89 12.62 38.01
C SER A 293 -11.79 11.51 39.06
N GLN A 294 -11.40 11.88 40.27
CA GLN A 294 -11.13 10.92 41.36
C GLN A 294 -12.37 10.06 41.71
N ASN A 295 -13.57 10.44 41.22
CA ASN A 295 -14.84 9.77 41.48
C ASN A 295 -15.28 8.72 40.45
N ASP A 296 -14.59 8.60 39.29
CA ASP A 296 -14.97 7.67 38.23
C ASP A 296 -14.33 6.28 38.38
N ARG A 297 -13.97 5.89 39.61
CA ARG A 297 -13.11 4.73 39.83
C ARG A 297 -13.73 3.35 39.59
N ILE A 298 -15.03 3.22 39.63
CA ILE A 298 -15.69 1.92 39.44
C ILE A 298 -17.08 2.16 38.83
N ASP A 299 -17.35 1.62 37.66
CA ASP A 299 -18.72 1.53 37.17
C ASP A 299 -19.47 0.49 38.01
N ARG A 300 -20.82 0.55 38.02
CA ARG A 300 -21.69 -0.38 38.78
C ARG A 300 -21.49 -1.86 38.39
N THR A 301 -20.62 -2.16 37.41
CA THR A 301 -20.29 -3.50 36.94
C THR A 301 -18.91 -3.98 37.40
N GLY A 302 -18.19 -3.20 38.23
CA GLY A 302 -16.88 -3.57 38.75
C GLY A 302 -15.75 -3.52 37.71
N ARG A 303 -15.97 -2.91 36.54
CA ARG A 303 -14.93 -2.73 35.52
C ARG A 303 -14.13 -1.45 35.81
N ARG A 304 -12.82 -1.60 35.89
CA ARG A 304 -11.91 -0.48 35.83
C ARG A 304 -12.14 0.23 34.49
N THR A 305 -12.64 1.48 34.55
CA THR A 305 -12.68 2.37 33.39
C THR A 305 -11.28 2.53 32.81
N ASP A 306 -11.18 2.47 31.51
CA ASP A 306 -9.97 2.40 30.71
C ASP A 306 -8.91 3.42 31.16
N ARG A 307 -7.92 2.95 31.92
CA ARG A 307 -6.66 3.66 32.05
C ARG A 307 -6.02 3.65 30.66
N PHE A 308 -5.73 4.84 30.13
CA PHE A 308 -4.82 4.98 29.00
C PHE A 308 -3.63 4.05 29.20
N GLN A 309 -3.48 3.12 28.27
CA GLN A 309 -2.49 2.05 28.38
C GLN A 309 -1.14 2.59 27.93
N TRP A 310 -0.58 3.49 28.71
CA TRP A 310 0.60 4.24 28.36
C TRP A 310 1.85 3.34 28.19
N LYS A 311 1.88 2.18 28.82
CA LYS A 311 2.92 1.17 28.57
C LYS A 311 2.89 0.68 27.14
N GLN A 312 1.69 0.47 26.58
CA GLN A 312 1.47 0.04 25.19
C GLN A 312 1.78 1.17 24.22
N ALA A 313 1.42 2.42 24.56
CA ALA A 313 1.78 3.58 23.75
C ALA A 313 3.29 3.80 23.72
N LEU A 314 3.97 3.68 24.89
CA LEU A 314 5.42 3.75 24.95
C LEU A 314 6.06 2.61 24.14
N CYS A 315 5.55 1.38 24.27
CA CYS A 315 6.02 0.25 23.45
C CYS A 315 5.83 0.53 21.96
N PHE A 316 4.69 1.10 21.55
CA PHE A 316 4.45 1.52 20.16
C PHE A 316 5.52 2.51 19.69
N ILE A 317 5.75 3.57 20.45
CA ILE A 317 6.71 4.62 20.08
C ILE A 317 8.13 4.06 20.00
N MET A 318 8.55 3.27 20.98
CA MET A 318 9.90 2.69 21.04
C MET A 318 10.14 1.73 19.87
N VAL A 319 9.21 0.81 19.61
CA VAL A 319 9.32 -0.14 18.48
C VAL A 319 9.25 0.61 17.15
N PHE A 320 8.42 1.67 17.05
CA PHE A 320 8.36 2.49 15.85
C PHE A 320 9.69 3.19 15.58
N ILE A 321 10.30 3.83 16.58
CA ILE A 321 11.59 4.53 16.42
C ILE A 321 12.68 3.53 16.01
N ILE A 322 12.75 2.37 16.65
CA ILE A 322 13.73 1.32 16.31
C ILE A 322 13.53 0.87 14.86
N SER A 323 12.28 0.55 14.47
CA SER A 323 11.96 0.10 13.11
C SER A 323 12.20 1.19 12.07
N PHE A 324 11.85 2.44 12.40
CA PHE A 324 12.17 3.62 11.60
C PHE A 324 13.68 3.72 11.33
N SER A 325 14.48 3.65 12.39
CA SER A 325 15.93 3.77 12.26
C SER A 325 16.53 2.63 11.43
N LEU A 326 16.04 1.39 11.66
CA LEU A 326 16.48 0.22 10.89
C LEU A 326 16.12 0.30 9.39
N ILE A 327 15.02 0.95 9.05
CA ILE A 327 14.61 1.11 7.64
C ILE A 327 15.25 2.36 7.02
N LYS A 328 15.16 3.52 7.69
CA LYS A 328 15.53 4.80 7.09
C LYS A 328 17.04 5.04 7.01
N ILE A 329 17.81 4.59 8.01
CA ILE A 329 19.25 4.83 8.01
C ILE A 329 19.96 4.11 6.85
N PRO A 330 19.78 2.78 6.65
CA PRO A 330 20.39 2.10 5.51
C PRO A 330 19.90 2.66 4.17
N GLN A 331 18.60 2.98 4.07
CA GLN A 331 18.02 3.58 2.88
C GLN A 331 18.68 4.92 2.53
N SER A 332 18.75 5.84 3.51
CA SER A 332 19.31 7.17 3.29
C SER A 332 20.83 7.13 2.98
N ASN A 333 21.55 6.21 3.61
CA ASN A 333 22.97 6.02 3.32
C ASN A 333 23.18 5.46 1.91
N GLY A 334 22.35 4.50 1.50
CA GLY A 334 22.37 3.96 0.15
C GLY A 334 21.97 5.00 -0.90
N GLU A 335 20.89 5.75 -0.67
CA GLU A 335 20.49 6.85 -1.56
C GLU A 335 21.63 7.84 -1.79
N LYS A 336 22.28 8.31 -0.71
CA LYS A 336 23.40 9.24 -0.81
C LYS A 336 24.61 8.65 -1.52
N LYS A 337 24.91 7.37 -1.28
CA LYS A 337 26.09 6.70 -1.84
C LYS A 337 25.95 6.48 -3.35
N TYR A 338 24.73 6.13 -3.82
CA TYR A 338 24.51 5.66 -5.18
C TYR A 338 23.80 6.66 -6.09
N TYR A 339 23.01 7.58 -5.52
CA TYR A 339 22.14 8.49 -6.32
C TYR A 339 22.32 9.97 -5.95
N GLY A 340 23.06 10.29 -4.89
CA GLY A 340 23.18 11.68 -4.45
C GLY A 340 21.83 12.30 -4.12
N SER A 341 21.52 13.48 -4.70
CA SER A 341 20.22 14.14 -4.66
C SER A 341 19.44 14.05 -5.99
N ASP A 342 19.90 13.28 -6.94
CA ASP A 342 19.34 13.19 -8.29
C ASP A 342 17.84 12.85 -8.29
N TYR A 343 17.38 12.04 -7.32
CA TYR A 343 15.97 11.69 -7.20
C TYR A 343 15.07 12.90 -6.92
N LEU A 344 15.52 13.90 -6.18
CA LEU A 344 14.79 15.15 -5.96
C LEU A 344 14.77 16.01 -7.23
N ILE A 345 15.87 16.03 -7.96
CA ILE A 345 16.00 16.75 -9.23
C ILE A 345 14.99 16.21 -10.24
N ILE A 346 14.92 14.89 -10.39
CA ILE A 346 13.98 14.21 -11.31
C ILE A 346 12.53 14.64 -11.09
N SER A 347 12.12 14.84 -9.84
CA SER A 347 10.75 15.27 -9.53
C SER A 347 10.42 16.69 -9.99
N THR A 348 11.42 17.52 -10.27
CA THR A 348 11.25 18.91 -10.70
C THR A 348 11.23 19.08 -12.23
N ILE A 349 11.72 18.11 -13.00
CA ILE A 349 11.90 18.22 -14.46
C ILE A 349 10.60 18.60 -15.18
N ARG A 350 9.51 17.88 -14.92
CA ARG A 350 8.24 18.14 -15.60
C ARG A 350 7.66 19.53 -15.37
N PRO A 351 7.54 20.00 -14.11
CA PRO A 351 7.06 21.37 -13.92
C PRO A 351 8.03 22.41 -14.48
N LEU A 352 9.34 22.19 -14.41
CA LEU A 352 10.31 23.10 -14.99
C LEU A 352 10.20 23.18 -16.50
N SER A 353 10.02 22.06 -17.19
CA SER A 353 9.88 22.01 -18.66
C SER A 353 8.72 22.87 -19.17
N LEU A 354 7.65 23.04 -18.39
CA LEU A 354 6.55 23.94 -18.73
C LEU A 354 6.86 25.40 -18.36
N ILE A 355 7.43 25.62 -17.18
CA ILE A 355 7.64 26.96 -16.63
C ILE A 355 8.66 27.76 -17.43
N ILE A 356 9.70 27.11 -17.95
CA ILE A 356 10.76 27.80 -18.72
C ILE A 356 10.28 28.42 -20.03
N HIS A 357 9.12 28.01 -20.56
CA HIS A 357 8.51 28.64 -21.74
C HIS A 357 7.90 30.02 -21.47
N ARG A 358 7.73 30.37 -20.20
CA ARG A 358 7.25 31.68 -19.78
C ARG A 358 8.41 32.62 -19.51
N GLU A 359 8.37 33.84 -20.04
CA GLU A 359 9.29 34.89 -19.64
C GLU A 359 9.18 35.17 -18.14
N GLN A 360 10.32 35.10 -17.45
CA GLN A 360 10.38 35.23 -16.00
C GLN A 360 10.69 36.69 -15.63
N THR A 361 9.75 37.34 -14.91
CA THR A 361 9.83 38.78 -14.63
C THR A 361 10.11 39.10 -13.14
N TYR A 362 10.25 38.11 -12.26
CA TYR A 362 10.51 38.34 -10.85
C TYR A 362 12.01 38.64 -10.59
N PRO A 363 12.35 39.42 -9.54
CA PRO A 363 13.74 39.74 -9.21
C PRO A 363 14.57 38.47 -8.91
N GLY A 364 15.69 38.32 -9.63
CA GLY A 364 16.58 37.15 -9.50
C GLY A 364 16.22 35.96 -10.38
N ALA A 365 15.29 36.11 -11.32
CA ALA A 365 14.87 35.06 -12.24
C ALA A 365 16.02 34.54 -13.10
N GLU A 366 16.87 35.45 -13.64
CA GLU A 366 18.03 35.06 -14.44
C GLU A 366 19.05 34.22 -13.64
N GLU A 367 19.26 34.59 -12.37
CA GLU A 367 20.13 33.83 -11.46
C GLU A 367 19.55 32.45 -11.19
N ASP A 368 18.22 32.36 -10.97
CA ASP A 368 17.54 31.07 -10.74
C ASP A 368 17.62 30.18 -11.97
N LEU A 369 17.38 30.71 -13.17
CA LEU A 369 17.52 29.95 -14.40
C LEU A 369 18.95 29.46 -14.62
N ALA A 370 19.95 30.32 -14.40
CA ALA A 370 21.37 29.92 -14.50
C ALA A 370 21.74 28.82 -13.48
N ASN A 371 21.24 28.91 -12.26
CA ASN A 371 21.45 27.87 -11.24
C ASN A 371 20.75 26.55 -11.58
N ILE A 372 19.63 26.60 -12.27
CA ILE A 372 18.91 25.40 -12.73
C ILE A 372 19.64 24.80 -13.92
N ASP A 373 20.06 25.63 -14.88
CA ASP A 373 20.77 25.21 -16.07
C ASP A 373 22.12 24.54 -15.76
N ALA A 374 22.78 24.98 -14.69
CA ALA A 374 24.01 24.34 -14.19
C ALA A 374 23.83 22.86 -13.79
N VAL A 375 22.58 22.41 -13.61
CA VAL A 375 22.26 21.06 -13.18
C VAL A 375 21.40 20.32 -14.19
N ILE A 376 20.45 20.99 -14.81
CA ILE A 376 19.56 20.45 -15.83
C ILE A 376 19.69 21.34 -17.06
N ASP A 377 20.05 20.76 -18.19
CA ASP A 377 20.07 21.46 -19.48
C ASP A 377 18.66 21.97 -19.81
N LEU A 378 18.45 23.28 -19.69
CA LEU A 378 17.17 23.94 -19.92
C LEU A 378 16.78 23.88 -21.39
N ASP A 379 17.71 23.98 -22.31
CA ASP A 379 17.45 23.85 -23.74
C ASP A 379 16.94 22.45 -24.06
N TYR A 380 17.53 21.42 -23.44
CA TYR A 380 17.10 20.04 -23.61
C TYR A 380 15.67 19.82 -23.11
N ILE A 381 15.36 20.22 -21.88
CA ILE A 381 14.01 20.01 -21.32
C ILE A 381 12.94 20.87 -21.97
N SER A 382 13.32 21.98 -22.65
CA SER A 382 12.37 22.84 -23.36
C SER A 382 11.67 22.14 -24.52
N TYR A 383 12.30 21.14 -25.12
CA TYR A 383 11.72 20.35 -26.22
C TYR A 383 10.83 19.20 -25.73
N GLU A 384 10.86 18.90 -24.42
CA GLU A 384 10.06 17.85 -23.88
C GLU A 384 8.61 18.26 -23.72
N THR A 385 7.74 17.48 -24.31
CA THR A 385 6.29 17.68 -24.18
C THR A 385 5.82 17.21 -22.82
N LEU A 386 4.68 17.73 -22.38
CA LEU A 386 4.04 17.35 -21.11
C LEU A 386 3.45 15.93 -21.12
N SER A 387 3.90 15.05 -22.02
CA SER A 387 3.50 13.65 -22.04
C SER A 387 4.21 12.84 -20.97
N CYS A 388 3.62 11.70 -20.57
CA CYS A 388 4.29 10.79 -19.62
C CYS A 388 5.59 10.17 -20.18
N SER A 389 5.78 10.21 -21.51
CA SER A 389 6.98 9.71 -22.17
C SER A 389 8.19 10.64 -22.03
N SER A 390 7.99 11.94 -21.84
CA SER A 390 9.08 12.91 -21.71
C SER A 390 9.99 12.59 -20.50
N TYR A 391 9.38 12.24 -19.37
CA TYR A 391 10.14 11.82 -18.19
C TYR A 391 11.02 10.59 -18.45
N ASN A 392 10.44 9.56 -19.07
CA ASN A 392 11.18 8.32 -19.35
C ASN A 392 12.32 8.57 -20.35
N ARG A 393 12.10 9.42 -21.33
CA ARG A 393 13.11 9.80 -22.30
C ARG A 393 14.25 10.55 -21.64
N TYR A 394 13.95 11.57 -20.86
CA TYR A 394 14.97 12.31 -20.12
C TYR A 394 15.78 11.42 -19.19
N ASN A 395 15.11 10.52 -18.47
CA ASN A 395 15.78 9.56 -17.60
C ASN A 395 16.62 8.53 -18.37
N SER A 396 16.26 8.18 -19.61
CA SER A 396 17.11 7.32 -20.46
C SER A 396 18.32 8.07 -21.01
N ASP A 397 18.17 9.35 -21.32
CA ASP A 397 19.24 10.20 -21.83
C ASP A 397 20.19 10.63 -20.71
N HIS A 398 19.75 10.61 -19.44
CA HIS A 398 20.62 10.73 -18.29
C HIS A 398 21.78 9.73 -18.31
N ASN A 399 21.53 8.50 -18.73
CA ASN A 399 22.59 7.52 -18.92
C ASN A 399 23.50 7.81 -20.12
N SER A 400 23.16 8.80 -20.93
CA SER A 400 23.95 9.25 -22.09
C SER A 400 24.69 10.56 -21.87
N GLY A 401 24.73 11.09 -20.68
CA GLY A 401 25.58 12.23 -20.32
C GLY A 401 24.93 13.61 -20.37
N HIS A 402 23.62 13.68 -20.58
CA HIS A 402 22.86 14.95 -20.58
C HIS A 402 22.33 15.36 -19.20
N PHE A 403 22.43 14.50 -18.23
CA PHE A 403 22.06 14.78 -16.86
C PHE A 403 23.32 14.89 -16.03
N THR A 404 23.38 15.83 -15.17
CA THR A 404 24.50 16.06 -14.29
C THR A 404 25.42 14.89 -14.07
N GLU A 405 26.18 14.61 -15.05
CA GLU A 405 27.34 13.87 -14.88
C GLU A 405 28.14 14.22 -13.73
N THR A 406 27.78 15.23 -13.25
CA THR A 406 28.75 15.90 -12.49
C THR A 406 28.69 15.54 -11.07
N GLY A 407 27.95 14.68 -10.61
CA GLY A 407 27.93 14.62 -9.18
C GLY A 407 28.02 16.05 -8.65
N ALA A 408 27.10 16.91 -9.05
CA ALA A 408 27.10 18.30 -8.62
C ALA A 408 27.29 18.28 -7.10
N ASP A 409 28.23 19.05 -6.62
CA ASP A 409 28.49 19.07 -5.19
C ASP A 409 27.24 19.44 -4.41
N ALA A 410 27.21 19.13 -3.12
CA ALA A 410 26.03 19.33 -2.30
C ALA A 410 25.53 20.79 -2.27
N ASP A 411 26.42 21.75 -2.50
CA ASP A 411 26.08 23.17 -2.52
C ASP A 411 25.42 23.57 -3.85
N THR A 412 25.90 23.07 -4.97
CA THR A 412 25.28 23.23 -6.30
C THR A 412 23.86 22.61 -6.30
N GLN A 413 23.71 21.40 -5.79
CA GLN A 413 22.40 20.74 -5.69
C GLN A 413 21.43 21.50 -4.78
N LYS A 414 21.91 22.03 -3.66
CA LYS A 414 21.11 22.86 -2.75
C LYS A 414 20.70 24.17 -3.41
N THR A 415 21.59 24.78 -4.16
CA THR A 415 21.33 26.01 -4.91
C THR A 415 20.30 25.78 -6.00
N PHE A 416 20.45 24.70 -6.77
CA PHE A 416 19.46 24.22 -7.73
C PHE A 416 18.07 24.07 -7.10
N LEU A 417 17.94 23.29 -6.02
CA LEU A 417 16.64 23.06 -5.37
C LEU A 417 16.02 24.36 -4.87
N LYS A 418 16.82 25.28 -4.33
CA LYS A 418 16.34 26.59 -3.89
C LYS A 418 15.81 27.41 -5.06
N SER A 419 16.54 27.44 -6.17
CA SER A 419 16.15 28.16 -7.38
C SER A 419 14.93 27.52 -8.06
N ALA A 420 14.88 26.19 -8.17
CA ALA A 420 13.73 25.48 -8.69
C ALA A 420 12.45 25.73 -7.87
N VAL A 421 12.53 25.69 -6.54
CA VAL A 421 11.40 26.01 -5.66
C VAL A 421 10.97 27.47 -5.84
N ARG A 422 11.89 28.43 -5.96
CA ARG A 422 11.56 29.84 -6.17
C ARG A 422 10.90 30.06 -7.52
N LEU A 423 11.42 29.44 -8.58
CA LEU A 423 10.85 29.48 -9.92
C LEU A 423 9.43 28.90 -9.94
N ILE A 424 9.24 27.74 -9.34
CA ILE A 424 7.91 27.10 -9.20
C ILE A 424 6.96 27.98 -8.40
N TRP A 425 7.42 28.59 -7.29
CA TRP A 425 6.59 29.44 -6.45
C TRP A 425 6.09 30.69 -7.19
N ASN A 426 6.92 31.27 -8.05
CA ASN A 426 6.53 32.43 -8.86
C ASN A 426 5.67 32.05 -10.08
N ASN A 427 5.50 30.75 -10.35
CA ASN A 427 4.72 30.20 -11.46
C ASN A 427 3.76 29.10 -11.00
N LEU A 428 3.11 29.29 -9.83
CA LEU A 428 2.21 28.29 -9.25
C LEU A 428 1.05 27.90 -10.19
N ASP A 429 0.58 28.81 -11.00
CA ASP A 429 -0.46 28.56 -12.01
C ASP A 429 0.00 27.52 -13.03
N LEU A 430 1.21 27.64 -13.57
CA LEU A 430 1.78 26.66 -14.50
C LEU A 430 2.10 25.33 -13.80
N TYR A 431 2.62 25.40 -12.59
CA TYR A 431 2.87 24.20 -11.79
C TYR A 431 1.56 23.41 -11.56
N ILE A 432 0.49 24.08 -11.14
CA ILE A 432 -0.81 23.43 -10.94
C ILE A 432 -1.39 22.93 -12.26
N ALA A 433 -1.24 23.68 -13.36
CA ALA A 433 -1.69 23.25 -14.68
C ALA A 433 -0.99 21.95 -15.12
N GLU A 434 0.33 21.86 -14.91
CA GLU A 434 1.09 20.62 -15.19
C GLU A 434 0.63 19.46 -14.32
N ARG A 435 0.40 19.68 -13.02
CA ARG A 435 -0.11 18.64 -12.11
C ARG A 435 -1.52 18.17 -12.51
N LEU A 436 -2.39 19.07 -12.91
CA LEU A 436 -3.73 18.72 -13.41
C LEU A 436 -3.65 17.93 -14.71
N GLN A 437 -2.75 18.29 -15.61
CA GLN A 437 -2.53 17.54 -16.84
C GLN A 437 -2.01 16.13 -16.51
N LEU A 438 -1.03 16.00 -15.60
CA LEU A 438 -0.53 14.71 -15.16
C LEU A 438 -1.65 13.84 -14.58
N LEU A 439 -2.52 14.43 -13.76
CA LEU A 439 -3.70 13.77 -13.21
C LEU A 439 -4.67 13.32 -14.32
N ALA A 440 -4.92 14.17 -15.32
CA ALA A 440 -5.80 13.86 -16.45
C ALA A 440 -5.24 12.70 -17.28
N VAL A 441 -3.95 12.72 -17.59
CA VAL A 441 -3.27 11.62 -18.31
C VAL A 441 -3.33 10.32 -17.50
N THR A 442 -3.07 10.39 -16.19
CA THR A 442 -3.12 9.22 -15.30
C THR A 442 -4.49 8.54 -15.30
N ASN A 443 -5.56 9.32 -15.53
CA ASN A 443 -6.94 8.83 -15.54
C ASN A 443 -7.54 8.65 -16.93
N GLY A 444 -6.71 8.71 -17.97
CA GLY A 444 -7.15 8.46 -19.35
C GLY A 444 -7.97 9.57 -20.00
N TYR A 445 -7.99 10.77 -19.42
CA TYR A 445 -8.75 11.90 -19.99
C TYR A 445 -8.00 12.69 -21.05
N TYR A 446 -6.70 12.48 -21.16
CA TYR A 446 -5.87 13.21 -22.10
C TYR A 446 -4.68 12.33 -22.52
N ASP A 447 -4.45 12.26 -23.84
CA ASP A 447 -3.35 11.50 -24.45
C ASP A 447 -3.21 10.06 -23.88
N TYR A 448 -4.37 9.39 -23.78
CA TYR A 448 -4.46 8.11 -23.11
C TYR A 448 -3.85 6.98 -23.95
N ASN A 449 -2.73 6.47 -23.50
CA ASN A 449 -2.19 5.19 -23.96
C ASN A 449 -2.00 4.27 -22.76
N PRO A 450 -2.80 3.20 -22.60
CA PRO A 450 -2.73 2.31 -21.45
C PRO A 450 -1.32 1.77 -21.21
N ALA A 451 -0.63 1.38 -22.27
CA ALA A 451 0.73 0.85 -22.17
C ALA A 451 1.73 1.89 -21.64
N MET A 452 1.57 3.16 -22.02
CA MET A 452 2.42 4.25 -21.54
C MET A 452 2.08 4.64 -20.10
N VAL A 453 0.80 4.75 -19.76
CA VAL A 453 0.35 5.09 -18.40
C VAL A 453 0.74 4.02 -17.40
N MET A 454 0.72 2.77 -17.78
CA MET A 454 1.15 1.64 -16.94
C MET A 454 2.63 1.34 -17.07
N ASN A 455 3.32 1.92 -18.08
CA ASN A 455 4.67 1.53 -18.46
C ASN A 455 4.83 0.00 -18.58
N LEU A 456 3.76 -0.63 -19.08
CA LEU A 456 3.76 -2.07 -19.30
C LEU A 456 4.61 -2.38 -20.51
N LYS A 457 5.73 -3.00 -20.27
CA LYS A 457 6.49 -3.64 -21.33
C LYS A 457 6.14 -5.12 -21.31
N PRO A 458 5.80 -5.70 -22.47
CA PRO A 458 5.82 -7.14 -22.58
C PRO A 458 7.24 -7.58 -22.24
N VAL A 459 7.38 -8.36 -21.18
CA VAL A 459 8.67 -8.92 -20.82
C VAL A 459 8.98 -9.98 -21.85
N THR A 460 9.84 -9.65 -22.78
CA THR A 460 10.28 -10.60 -23.79
C THR A 460 11.15 -11.70 -23.14
N THR A 461 11.14 -12.87 -23.74
CA THR A 461 12.02 -13.97 -23.30
C THR A 461 13.48 -13.55 -23.22
N SER A 462 13.92 -12.65 -24.14
CA SER A 462 15.26 -12.10 -24.17
C SER A 462 15.57 -11.20 -22.97
N GLU A 463 14.63 -10.36 -22.52
CA GLU A 463 14.81 -9.51 -21.34
C GLU A 463 14.93 -10.35 -20.07
N PHE A 464 14.07 -11.34 -19.88
CA PHE A 464 14.23 -12.29 -18.77
C PHE A 464 15.56 -13.03 -18.83
N LEU A 465 15.97 -13.47 -20.01
CA LEU A 465 17.27 -14.12 -20.19
C LEU A 465 18.42 -13.18 -19.87
N SER A 466 18.34 -11.89 -20.18
CA SER A 466 19.39 -10.92 -19.82
C SER A 466 19.54 -10.73 -18.30
N PHE A 467 18.45 -10.78 -17.55
CA PHE A 467 18.47 -10.63 -16.08
C PHE A 467 18.83 -11.92 -15.33
N GLN A 468 18.58 -13.07 -15.96
CA GLN A 468 18.88 -14.39 -15.39
C GLN A 468 20.00 -15.11 -16.14
N ALA A 469 20.66 -14.43 -17.06
CA ALA A 469 21.38 -14.99 -18.18
C ALA A 469 22.48 -15.99 -17.83
N ASP A 470 23.01 -15.94 -16.65
CA ASP A 470 24.20 -16.73 -16.34
C ASP A 470 23.88 -18.04 -15.62
N ARG A 471 22.60 -18.38 -15.47
CA ARG A 471 22.21 -19.64 -14.81
C ARG A 471 21.26 -20.46 -15.68
N GLU A 472 21.61 -21.72 -15.82
CA GLU A 472 20.86 -22.71 -16.57
C GLU A 472 19.41 -22.83 -16.09
N TYR A 473 19.18 -22.75 -14.79
CA TYR A 473 17.85 -22.76 -14.18
C TYR A 473 17.00 -21.54 -14.56
N GLY A 474 17.59 -20.35 -14.61
CA GLY A 474 16.88 -19.14 -15.08
C GLY A 474 16.48 -19.26 -16.54
N LYS A 475 17.34 -19.84 -17.38
CA LYS A 475 17.04 -20.11 -18.79
C LYS A 475 15.88 -21.09 -18.95
N GLU A 476 15.81 -22.12 -18.12
CA GLU A 476 14.72 -23.10 -18.14
C GLU A 476 13.41 -22.52 -17.65
N LEU A 477 13.42 -21.69 -16.61
CA LEU A 477 12.24 -20.95 -16.13
C LEU A 477 11.66 -20.09 -17.25
N VAL A 478 12.50 -19.32 -17.93
CA VAL A 478 12.06 -18.44 -19.01
C VAL A 478 11.56 -19.26 -20.22
N LYS A 479 12.20 -20.36 -20.56
CA LYS A 479 11.70 -21.28 -21.60
C LYS A 479 10.32 -21.84 -21.24
N GLY A 480 10.10 -22.18 -19.97
CA GLY A 480 8.78 -22.60 -19.48
C GLY A 480 7.72 -21.50 -19.69
N ASN A 481 8.07 -20.26 -19.39
CA ASN A 481 7.21 -19.12 -19.56
C ASN A 481 6.88 -18.79 -21.02
N ALA A 482 7.82 -18.98 -21.94
CA ALA A 482 7.64 -18.73 -23.37
C ALA A 482 6.62 -19.65 -24.07
N ARG A 483 6.18 -20.72 -23.41
CA ARG A 483 5.14 -21.61 -23.96
C ARG A 483 3.73 -21.06 -23.86
N TRP A 484 3.50 -20.04 -23.02
CA TRP A 484 2.20 -19.39 -22.87
C TRP A 484 2.17 -18.16 -23.74
N HIS A 485 1.26 -18.12 -24.71
CA HIS A 485 1.11 -17.00 -25.61
C HIS A 485 0.59 -15.78 -24.84
N TYR A 486 1.48 -14.87 -24.59
CA TYR A 486 1.24 -13.59 -23.94
C TYR A 486 0.22 -12.72 -24.70
N GLU A 487 0.26 -12.76 -26.03
CA GLU A 487 -0.54 -11.91 -26.91
C GLU A 487 -2.05 -12.15 -26.81
N SER A 488 -2.48 -13.37 -26.47
CA SER A 488 -3.91 -13.71 -26.46
C SER A 488 -4.69 -13.18 -25.24
N ASN A 489 -4.02 -12.68 -24.20
CA ASN A 489 -4.66 -12.28 -22.95
C ASN A 489 -4.56 -10.78 -22.66
N GLN A 490 -3.97 -9.99 -23.57
CA GLN A 490 -3.88 -8.54 -23.43
C GLN A 490 -5.25 -7.87 -23.29
N ASP A 491 -6.26 -8.37 -23.98
CA ASP A 491 -7.62 -7.81 -23.97
C ASP A 491 -8.25 -7.86 -22.58
N ILE A 492 -8.04 -8.95 -21.82
CA ILE A 492 -8.57 -9.07 -20.46
C ILE A 492 -7.90 -8.06 -19.53
N LEU A 493 -6.60 -7.89 -19.67
CA LEU A 493 -5.87 -6.94 -18.83
C LEU A 493 -6.22 -5.51 -19.20
N LEU A 494 -6.28 -5.16 -20.47
CA LEU A 494 -6.72 -3.84 -20.92
C LEU A 494 -8.13 -3.53 -20.42
N PHE A 495 -9.05 -4.50 -20.50
CA PHE A 495 -10.38 -4.36 -19.92
C PHE A 495 -10.33 -4.06 -18.40
N LEU A 496 -9.56 -4.83 -17.63
CA LEU A 496 -9.42 -4.61 -16.20
C LEU A 496 -8.75 -3.26 -15.88
N PHE A 497 -7.84 -2.84 -16.74
CA PHE A 497 -7.15 -1.56 -16.60
C PHE A 497 -8.08 -0.39 -16.86
N ASP A 498 -8.80 -0.38 -17.98
CA ASP A 498 -9.72 0.68 -18.36
C ASP A 498 -10.76 0.91 -17.27
N HIS A 499 -11.33 -0.17 -16.71
CA HIS A 499 -12.31 -0.07 -15.64
C HIS A 499 -11.67 0.18 -14.25
N GLY A 500 -10.38 -0.10 -14.08
CA GLY A 500 -9.64 0.18 -12.85
C GLY A 500 -9.22 1.65 -12.74
N GLY A 501 -8.76 2.24 -13.85
CA GLY A 501 -8.28 3.63 -13.90
C GLY A 501 -9.39 4.66 -13.76
N GLU A 502 -10.47 4.50 -14.50
CA GLU A 502 -11.63 5.40 -14.47
C GLU A 502 -12.29 5.52 -13.10
N ALA A 503 -12.23 4.46 -12.31
CA ALA A 503 -12.80 4.44 -10.97
C ALA A 503 -12.10 5.41 -9.99
N TYR A 504 -10.85 5.80 -10.24
CA TYR A 504 -10.06 6.56 -9.27
C TYR A 504 -10.69 7.90 -8.88
N LEU A 505 -11.06 8.74 -9.86
CA LEU A 505 -11.65 10.06 -9.55
C LEU A 505 -13.00 9.93 -8.85
N ILE A 506 -13.79 8.93 -9.21
CA ILE A 506 -15.05 8.63 -8.53
C ILE A 506 -14.79 8.24 -7.07
N ILE A 507 -13.81 7.37 -6.84
CA ILE A 507 -13.43 6.90 -5.50
C ILE A 507 -12.88 8.07 -4.67
N LEU A 508 -12.03 8.92 -5.25
CA LEU A 508 -11.49 10.12 -4.59
C LEU A 508 -12.61 11.11 -4.21
N PHE A 509 -13.57 11.31 -5.10
CA PHE A 509 -14.74 12.16 -4.84
C PHE A 509 -15.57 11.61 -3.67
N PHE A 510 -15.84 10.31 -3.65
CA PHE A 510 -16.52 9.70 -2.50
C PHE A 510 -15.70 9.81 -1.21
N ALA A 511 -14.38 9.62 -1.27
CA ALA A 511 -13.53 9.81 -0.09
C ALA A 511 -13.65 11.24 0.48
N ALA A 512 -13.67 12.26 -0.39
CA ALA A 512 -13.83 13.66 0.01
C ALA A 512 -15.21 13.93 0.62
N ILE A 513 -16.29 13.45 0.00
CA ILE A 513 -17.65 13.58 0.52
C ILE A 513 -17.76 12.92 1.89
N PHE A 514 -17.28 11.70 2.03
CA PHE A 514 -17.34 10.97 3.30
C PHE A 514 -16.45 11.58 4.37
N MET A 515 -15.32 12.20 4.01
CA MET A 515 -14.52 12.98 4.94
C MET A 515 -15.37 14.14 5.54
N LEU A 516 -16.02 14.94 4.69
CA LEU A 516 -16.87 16.05 5.13
C LEU A 516 -18.08 15.56 5.94
N TYR A 517 -18.75 14.52 5.49
CA TYR A 517 -19.87 13.90 6.20
C TYR A 517 -19.46 13.39 7.59
N THR A 518 -18.34 12.70 7.70
CA THR A 518 -17.89 12.15 8.99
C THR A 518 -17.39 13.24 9.94
N LEU A 519 -16.92 14.37 9.42
CA LEU A 519 -16.61 15.57 10.21
C LEU A 519 -17.89 16.17 10.80
N SER A 520 -18.94 16.36 9.98
CA SER A 520 -20.23 16.90 10.43
C SER A 520 -20.88 16.02 11.50
N GLU A 521 -20.74 14.71 11.38
CA GLU A 521 -21.24 13.73 12.34
C GLU A 521 -20.31 13.51 13.55
N LYS A 522 -19.19 14.26 13.65
CA LYS A 522 -18.17 14.13 14.70
C LYS A 522 -17.60 12.70 14.84
N LYS A 523 -17.58 11.95 13.76
CA LYS A 523 -17.04 10.59 13.70
C LYS A 523 -15.53 10.62 13.45
N LEU A 524 -14.75 11.07 14.43
CA LEU A 524 -13.33 11.41 14.32
C LEU A 524 -12.47 10.32 13.68
N PHE A 525 -12.69 9.04 14.01
CA PHE A 525 -11.91 7.94 13.41
C PHE A 525 -12.04 7.92 11.89
N TYR A 526 -13.26 7.96 11.38
CA TYR A 526 -13.52 7.94 9.93
C TYR A 526 -13.03 9.23 9.26
N PHE A 527 -13.25 10.37 9.92
CA PHE A 527 -12.75 11.64 9.41
C PHE A 527 -11.23 11.60 9.22
N PHE A 528 -10.46 11.21 10.25
CA PHE A 528 -9.00 11.14 10.13
C PHE A 528 -8.53 10.05 9.19
N THR A 529 -9.29 8.97 9.04
CA THR A 529 -9.00 7.95 8.03
C THR A 529 -9.11 8.54 6.62
N PHE A 530 -10.26 9.13 6.26
CA PHE A 530 -10.42 9.75 4.93
C PHE A 530 -9.46 10.92 4.72
N ALA A 531 -9.22 11.75 5.75
CA ALA A 531 -8.26 12.84 5.69
C ALA A 531 -6.83 12.34 5.41
N SER A 532 -6.41 11.21 5.99
CA SER A 532 -5.10 10.62 5.73
C SER A 532 -4.98 10.10 4.29
N LEU A 533 -6.06 9.54 3.73
CA LEU A 533 -6.09 9.10 2.34
C LEU A 533 -5.97 10.29 1.39
N ILE A 534 -6.77 11.33 1.60
CA ILE A 534 -6.74 12.55 0.78
C ILE A 534 -5.39 13.27 0.89
N ALA A 535 -4.83 13.37 2.10
CA ALA A 535 -3.53 13.98 2.30
C ALA A 535 -2.41 13.21 1.57
N ARG A 536 -2.49 11.87 1.54
CA ARG A 536 -1.56 11.05 0.75
C ARG A 536 -1.71 11.34 -0.75
N GLU A 537 -2.94 11.38 -1.26
CA GLU A 537 -3.19 11.69 -2.68
C GLU A 537 -2.75 13.12 -3.04
N ALA A 538 -2.89 14.08 -2.12
CA ALA A 538 -2.37 15.42 -2.30
C ALA A 538 -0.83 15.43 -2.44
N VAL A 539 -0.12 14.62 -1.64
CA VAL A 539 1.34 14.47 -1.80
C VAL A 539 1.67 13.86 -3.16
N ILE A 540 0.96 12.81 -3.59
CA ILE A 540 1.16 12.22 -4.93
C ILE A 540 0.89 13.25 -6.02
N PHE A 541 -0.22 13.97 -5.94
CA PHE A 541 -0.56 15.02 -6.90
C PHE A 541 0.58 16.04 -7.05
N LEU A 542 1.16 16.48 -5.93
CA LEU A 542 2.24 17.48 -5.93
C LEU A 542 3.59 16.92 -6.38
N THR A 543 3.89 15.64 -6.09
CA THR A 543 5.27 15.13 -6.22
C THR A 543 5.45 13.98 -7.21
N ALA A 544 4.36 13.43 -7.79
CA ALA A 544 4.49 12.30 -8.70
C ALA A 544 5.33 12.67 -9.93
N PRO A 545 6.39 11.90 -10.24
CA PRO A 545 7.24 12.17 -11.39
C PRO A 545 6.65 11.64 -12.69
N ALA A 546 5.66 10.75 -12.62
CA ALA A 546 5.07 10.06 -13.77
C ALA A 546 3.59 9.75 -13.53
N SER A 547 2.86 9.51 -14.63
CA SER A 547 1.42 9.28 -14.67
C SER A 547 1.05 7.80 -14.46
N PHE A 548 1.41 7.22 -13.30
CA PHE A 548 1.10 5.82 -13.00
C PHE A 548 -0.12 5.71 -12.09
N ILE A 549 -1.23 5.17 -12.61
CA ILE A 549 -2.48 4.96 -11.85
C ILE A 549 -2.26 4.09 -10.59
N GLN A 550 -1.30 3.19 -10.63
CA GLN A 550 -0.97 2.31 -9.50
C GLN A 550 -0.53 3.06 -8.25
N TYR A 551 -0.06 4.31 -8.37
CA TYR A 551 0.24 5.15 -7.20
C TYR A 551 -0.99 5.35 -6.31
N ASN A 552 -2.18 5.32 -6.89
CA ASN A 552 -3.45 5.59 -6.24
C ASN A 552 -4.12 4.32 -5.66
N TYR A 553 -3.65 3.11 -6.03
CA TYR A 553 -4.24 1.84 -5.57
C TYR A 553 -4.38 1.72 -4.05
N PRO A 554 -3.40 2.11 -3.21
CA PRO A 554 -3.56 2.03 -1.77
C PRO A 554 -4.79 2.79 -1.24
N MET A 555 -5.03 4.00 -1.77
CA MET A 555 -6.22 4.80 -1.43
C MET A 555 -7.50 4.14 -1.93
N MET A 556 -7.50 3.66 -3.18
CA MET A 556 -8.66 3.01 -3.80
C MET A 556 -9.07 1.76 -3.00
N PHE A 557 -8.13 0.91 -2.60
CA PHE A 557 -8.38 -0.28 -1.80
C PHE A 557 -9.06 0.06 -0.47
N VAL A 558 -8.53 1.04 0.25
CA VAL A 558 -9.07 1.43 1.57
C VAL A 558 -10.43 2.11 1.43
N THR A 559 -10.58 3.02 0.46
CA THR A 559 -11.85 3.75 0.28
C THR A 559 -12.98 2.79 -0.09
N VAL A 560 -12.77 1.89 -1.05
CA VAL A 560 -13.78 0.90 -1.44
C VAL A 560 -14.15 0.00 -0.25
N PHE A 561 -13.17 -0.48 0.49
CA PHE A 561 -13.43 -1.24 1.73
C PHE A 561 -14.29 -0.46 2.71
N LEU A 562 -13.94 0.80 3.00
CA LEU A 562 -14.69 1.63 3.96
C LEU A 562 -16.10 1.93 3.46
N LEU A 563 -16.28 2.25 2.19
CA LEU A 563 -17.61 2.50 1.61
C LEU A 563 -18.51 1.27 1.73
N LEU A 564 -18.00 0.09 1.38
CA LEU A 564 -18.76 -1.15 1.46
C LEU A 564 -19.10 -1.52 2.91
N VAL A 565 -18.16 -1.41 3.84
CA VAL A 565 -18.43 -1.75 5.24
C VAL A 565 -19.34 -0.71 5.92
N MET A 566 -19.25 0.57 5.55
CA MET A 566 -20.19 1.60 6.02
C MET A 566 -21.59 1.37 5.46
N PHE A 567 -21.70 0.95 4.19
CA PHE A 567 -22.96 0.53 3.59
C PHE A 567 -23.58 -0.66 4.35
N VAL A 568 -22.81 -1.71 4.61
CA VAL A 568 -23.25 -2.86 5.41
C VAL A 568 -23.72 -2.44 6.80
N SER A 569 -22.97 -1.56 7.48
CA SER A 569 -23.35 -1.03 8.79
C SER A 569 -24.65 -0.23 8.73
N SER A 570 -24.82 0.64 7.74
CA SER A 570 -26.03 1.44 7.57
C SER A 570 -27.28 0.56 7.30
N CYS A 571 -27.10 -0.55 6.57
CA CYS A 571 -28.17 -1.51 6.33
C CYS A 571 -28.58 -2.26 7.61
N GLU A 572 -27.61 -2.61 8.45
CA GLU A 572 -27.86 -3.23 9.77
C GLU A 572 -28.67 -2.28 10.68
N ASP A 573 -28.36 -0.98 10.64
CA ASP A 573 -29.05 0.08 11.41
C ASP A 573 -30.45 0.42 10.87
N GLY A 574 -30.90 -0.21 9.80
CA GLY A 574 -32.25 -0.08 9.25
C GLY A 574 -32.40 1.01 8.18
N PHE A 575 -31.34 1.39 7.50
CA PHE A 575 -31.32 2.38 6.42
C PHE A 575 -32.41 2.16 5.36
N PHE A 576 -32.57 0.93 4.86
CA PHE A 576 -33.62 0.63 3.88
C PHE A 576 -35.02 0.72 4.45
N ARG A 577 -35.23 0.45 5.73
CA ARG A 577 -36.52 0.63 6.40
C ARG A 577 -36.89 2.12 6.45
N ASN A 578 -35.92 2.96 6.82
CA ASN A 578 -36.12 4.41 6.87
C ASN A 578 -36.40 5.01 5.48
N ILE A 579 -35.73 4.53 4.42
CA ILE A 579 -36.01 4.95 3.03
C ILE A 579 -37.43 4.50 2.63
N LYS A 580 -37.81 3.26 2.89
CA LYS A 580 -39.14 2.76 2.57
C LYS A 580 -40.24 3.58 3.28
N ASP A 581 -39.99 3.94 4.53
CA ASP A 581 -40.91 4.78 5.32
C ASP A 581 -40.98 6.21 4.77
N LEU A 582 -39.87 6.78 4.29
CA LEU A 582 -39.83 8.08 3.62
C LEU A 582 -40.57 8.05 2.27
N LEU A 583 -40.34 7.05 1.45
CA LEU A 583 -41.00 6.88 0.16
C LEU A 583 -42.50 6.66 0.33
N SER A 584 -42.93 5.86 1.31
CA SER A 584 -44.36 5.66 1.61
C SER A 584 -45.06 6.92 2.08
N LYS A 585 -44.35 7.78 2.88
CA LYS A 585 -44.86 9.08 3.31
C LYS A 585 -44.92 10.09 2.16
N ALA A 586 -43.94 10.04 1.24
CA ALA A 586 -43.96 10.90 0.05
C ALA A 586 -45.12 10.51 -0.88
N ALA A 587 -45.34 9.22 -1.10
CA ALA A 587 -46.48 8.71 -1.89
C ALA A 587 -47.85 8.99 -1.26
N SER A 588 -47.94 9.02 0.09
CA SER A 588 -49.18 9.37 0.80
C SER A 588 -49.48 10.87 0.82
N LYS A 589 -48.53 11.72 0.56
CA LYS A 589 -48.73 13.18 0.42
C LYS A 589 -49.15 13.59 -1.00
N GLN A 590 -48.96 12.71 -2.00
CA GLN A 590 -49.39 12.96 -3.37
C GLN A 590 -50.79 12.44 -3.66
N LYS A 591 -51.41 11.69 -2.75
CA LYS A 591 -52.82 11.33 -2.74
C LYS A 591 -53.58 12.30 -1.83
#